data_b854980b1bee3b94518f7b8364dbecaf
#
_entry.id   b854980b1bee3b94518f7b8364dbecaf
#
_cell.length_a   1.000
_cell.length_b   1.000
_cell.length_c   1.000
_cell.angle_alpha   90.00
_cell.angle_beta   90.00
_cell.angle_gamma   90.00
#
_symmetry.space_group_name_H-M   'P 1'
#
loop_
_entity.id
_entity.type
_entity.pdbx_description
1 polymer ?
#
loop_
_entity_poly.entity_id
_entity_poly.type
_entity_poly.pdbx_seq_one_letter_code
_entity_poly.pdbx_strand_id
1 'polypeptide(L)'
;VKVNETVLDLSQSDCKVIPRNAMHSCHRLTSLTLPPKLDSIGTQAFFACDGISGKLYFPATTRVVDASAFNGCRQLTELSFDGSTRIGAFAFANCRGLREVRLSAVVPPVCADNAFDGIDLSRVKLVIPAKAKKAYRNAPGWRNFFSRHEMENVCDPENLLVPRPLKLEVYKNSLPLKWKDVVGVEAPQELSNEKMQAERILGERTVYKKGRKTGPMVRLALDKSLTNDEAYTLQVNDKGITIKGRTATAVFYALMTLEQLCIGNGVSSRSVKIPALNIVDEPRTAIRELMVDP
;
A
#
# COMPACT_ATOMS: atom_id res chain seq x y z
N VAL A 1 37.29 -18.15 -10.58
CA VAL A 1 37.57 -17.26 -9.44
C VAL A 1 38.22 -18.11 -8.36
N LYS A 2 39.40 -17.69 -7.87
CA LYS A 2 40.05 -18.40 -6.76
C LYS A 2 39.21 -18.22 -5.49
N VAL A 3 38.97 -19.30 -4.77
CA VAL A 3 38.13 -19.35 -3.55
C VAL A 3 38.58 -18.38 -2.45
N ASN A 4 39.71 -17.73 -2.60
CA ASN A 4 40.33 -16.79 -1.65
C ASN A 4 40.20 -15.31 -2.01
N GLU A 5 39.56 -14.97 -3.13
CA GLU A 5 39.40 -13.57 -3.51
C GLU A 5 38.26 -12.91 -2.72
N THR A 6 38.58 -11.75 -2.15
CA THR A 6 37.63 -10.94 -1.39
C THR A 6 36.91 -9.90 -2.25
N VAL A 7 37.42 -9.63 -3.45
CA VAL A 7 36.90 -8.65 -4.40
C VAL A 7 36.71 -9.31 -5.77
N LEU A 8 35.50 -9.17 -6.30
CA LEU A 8 35.18 -9.52 -7.69
C LEU A 8 34.79 -8.24 -8.43
N ASP A 9 35.74 -7.72 -9.19
CA ASP A 9 35.50 -6.57 -10.06
C ASP A 9 35.38 -7.02 -11.52
N LEU A 10 34.16 -6.86 -12.07
CA LEU A 10 33.82 -7.17 -13.45
C LEU A 10 33.56 -5.91 -14.29
N SER A 11 33.95 -4.73 -13.80
CA SER A 11 33.69 -3.45 -14.48
C SER A 11 34.27 -3.35 -15.88
N GLN A 12 35.36 -4.10 -16.15
CA GLN A 12 36.03 -4.16 -17.46
C GLN A 12 35.69 -5.43 -18.26
N SER A 13 34.73 -6.22 -17.76
CA SER A 13 34.32 -7.47 -18.41
C SER A 13 33.18 -7.25 -19.41
N ASP A 14 33.30 -7.89 -20.58
CA ASP A 14 32.22 -7.98 -21.56
C ASP A 14 31.21 -9.10 -21.25
N CYS A 15 31.28 -9.70 -20.07
CA CYS A 15 30.38 -10.75 -19.63
C CYS A 15 28.95 -10.27 -19.61
N LYS A 16 28.09 -10.96 -20.36
CA LYS A 16 26.64 -10.64 -20.42
C LYS A 16 25.78 -11.49 -19.47
N VAL A 17 26.29 -12.64 -19.07
CA VAL A 17 25.55 -13.61 -18.26
C VAL A 17 26.44 -14.12 -17.13
N ILE A 18 25.97 -13.93 -15.91
CA ILE A 18 26.54 -14.61 -14.74
C ILE A 18 25.75 -15.92 -14.56
N PRO A 19 26.41 -17.07 -14.74
CA PRO A 19 25.68 -18.34 -14.78
C PRO A 19 25.12 -18.76 -13.39
N ARG A 20 24.27 -19.77 -13.41
CA ARG A 20 23.74 -20.39 -12.18
C ARG A 20 24.90 -20.87 -11.29
N ASN A 21 24.75 -20.63 -9.97
CA ASN A 21 25.69 -21.05 -8.91
C ASN A 21 27.12 -20.51 -9.10
N ALA A 22 27.37 -19.48 -9.91
CA ALA A 22 28.72 -19.00 -10.27
C ALA A 22 29.61 -18.74 -9.05
N MET A 23 29.05 -18.14 -7.98
CA MET A 23 29.72 -17.77 -6.73
C MET A 23 28.99 -18.27 -5.52
N HIS A 24 28.26 -19.38 -5.62
CA HIS A 24 27.48 -19.94 -4.53
C HIS A 24 28.34 -20.14 -3.26
N SER A 25 27.87 -19.61 -2.12
CA SER A 25 28.51 -19.71 -0.80
C SER A 25 29.94 -19.15 -0.72
N CYS A 26 30.25 -18.14 -1.54
CA CYS A 26 31.54 -17.42 -1.45
C CYS A 26 31.51 -16.43 -0.27
N HIS A 27 31.59 -16.91 0.98
CA HIS A 27 31.48 -16.10 2.20
C HIS A 27 32.59 -15.03 2.33
N ARG A 28 33.73 -15.24 1.70
CA ARG A 28 34.87 -14.30 1.75
C ARG A 28 34.77 -13.17 0.73
N LEU A 29 33.82 -13.24 -0.21
CA LEU A 29 33.61 -12.19 -1.19
C LEU A 29 32.93 -10.99 -0.50
N THR A 30 33.66 -9.88 -0.37
CA THR A 30 33.20 -8.68 0.34
C THR A 30 32.78 -7.56 -0.60
N SER A 31 33.29 -7.55 -1.83
CA SER A 31 33.00 -6.53 -2.84
C SER A 31 32.68 -7.15 -4.19
N LEU A 32 31.62 -6.66 -4.81
CA LEU A 32 31.13 -7.09 -6.11
C LEU A 32 30.84 -5.89 -7.00
N THR A 33 31.52 -5.82 -8.17
CA THR A 33 31.18 -4.89 -9.24
C THR A 33 30.68 -5.67 -10.45
N LEU A 34 29.46 -5.39 -10.91
CA LEU A 34 28.87 -6.09 -12.06
C LEU A 34 29.37 -5.56 -13.39
N PRO A 35 29.35 -6.38 -14.47
CA PRO A 35 29.75 -5.96 -15.81
C PRO A 35 28.83 -4.89 -16.38
N PRO A 36 29.32 -3.89 -17.13
CA PRO A 36 28.50 -2.79 -17.66
C PRO A 36 27.48 -3.22 -18.72
N LYS A 37 27.72 -4.37 -19.39
CA LYS A 37 26.83 -4.94 -20.42
C LYS A 37 26.05 -6.17 -19.92
N LEU A 38 25.91 -6.30 -18.59
CA LEU A 38 25.25 -7.46 -18.00
C LEU A 38 23.80 -7.54 -18.47
N ASP A 39 23.39 -8.70 -18.95
CA ASP A 39 22.03 -9.05 -19.35
C ASP A 39 21.28 -9.82 -18.28
N SER A 40 21.93 -10.82 -17.69
CA SER A 40 21.28 -11.67 -16.71
C SER A 40 22.19 -12.25 -15.64
N ILE A 41 21.61 -12.47 -14.47
CA ILE A 41 22.21 -13.17 -13.33
C ILE A 41 21.37 -14.42 -13.08
N GLY A 42 22.00 -15.57 -13.18
CA GLY A 42 21.33 -16.87 -13.06
C GLY A 42 20.97 -17.25 -11.65
N THR A 43 20.15 -18.28 -11.54
CA THR A 43 19.66 -18.85 -10.28
C THR A 43 20.81 -19.13 -9.31
N GLN A 44 20.69 -18.64 -8.07
CA GLN A 44 21.67 -18.85 -6.99
C GLN A 44 23.11 -18.39 -7.29
N ALA A 45 23.32 -17.49 -8.26
CA ALA A 45 24.65 -17.08 -8.69
C ALA A 45 25.54 -16.58 -7.53
N PHE A 46 24.98 -15.84 -6.58
CA PHE A 46 25.62 -15.33 -5.36
C PHE A 46 24.89 -15.76 -4.10
N PHE A 47 24.26 -16.93 -4.13
CA PHE A 47 23.57 -17.46 -2.95
C PHE A 47 24.52 -17.58 -1.76
N ALA A 48 24.09 -17.11 -0.58
CA ALA A 48 24.84 -17.15 0.68
C ALA A 48 26.23 -16.47 0.60
N CYS A 49 26.43 -15.51 -0.30
CA CYS A 49 27.62 -14.64 -0.29
C CYS A 49 27.42 -13.54 0.76
N ASP A 50 27.40 -13.92 2.03
CA ASP A 50 27.05 -13.05 3.16
C ASP A 50 28.09 -11.98 3.48
N GLY A 51 29.29 -12.07 2.89
CA GLY A 51 30.33 -11.04 2.94
C GLY A 51 30.09 -9.86 2.01
N ILE A 52 29.32 -10.02 0.90
CA ILE A 52 29.09 -8.94 -0.07
C ILE A 52 28.39 -7.78 0.63
N SER A 53 29.02 -6.61 0.66
CA SER A 53 28.59 -5.45 1.42
C SER A 53 28.39 -4.20 0.54
N GLY A 54 27.68 -3.22 1.12
CA GLY A 54 27.50 -1.92 0.50
C GLY A 54 26.44 -1.91 -0.61
N LYS A 55 26.74 -1.13 -1.66
CA LYS A 55 25.84 -0.87 -2.78
C LYS A 55 26.10 -1.81 -3.94
N LEU A 56 25.04 -2.36 -4.52
CA LEU A 56 25.07 -3.12 -5.75
C LEU A 56 24.30 -2.39 -6.86
N TYR A 57 24.99 -2.12 -7.95
CA TYR A 57 24.46 -1.41 -9.11
C TYR A 57 24.18 -2.38 -10.26
N PHE A 58 22.96 -2.37 -10.78
CA PHE A 58 22.52 -3.14 -11.94
C PHE A 58 22.40 -2.19 -13.14
N PRO A 59 23.20 -2.35 -14.18
CA PRO A 59 23.14 -1.48 -15.36
C PRO A 59 21.82 -1.64 -16.12
N ALA A 60 21.46 -0.64 -16.93
CA ALA A 60 20.21 -0.60 -17.69
C ALA A 60 20.01 -1.81 -18.64
N THR A 61 21.10 -2.48 -19.02
CA THR A 61 21.08 -3.69 -19.84
C THR A 61 20.61 -4.93 -19.09
N THR A 62 20.62 -4.91 -17.73
CA THR A 62 20.24 -6.07 -16.92
C THR A 62 18.75 -6.32 -17.01
N ARG A 63 18.35 -7.40 -17.68
CA ARG A 63 16.95 -7.79 -17.88
C ARG A 63 16.44 -8.73 -16.80
N VAL A 64 17.31 -9.55 -16.20
CA VAL A 64 16.90 -10.60 -15.26
C VAL A 64 17.91 -10.75 -14.12
N VAL A 65 17.37 -10.77 -12.89
CA VAL A 65 17.98 -11.33 -11.70
C VAL A 65 17.13 -12.52 -11.30
N ASP A 66 17.65 -13.72 -11.47
CA ASP A 66 16.86 -14.96 -11.37
C ASP A 66 16.70 -15.44 -9.92
N ALA A 67 16.04 -16.60 -9.74
CA ALA A 67 15.64 -17.09 -8.43
C ALA A 67 16.82 -17.25 -7.46
N SER A 68 16.68 -16.73 -6.23
CA SER A 68 17.66 -16.81 -5.14
C SER A 68 19.05 -16.27 -5.49
N ALA A 69 19.20 -15.46 -6.55
CA ALA A 69 20.49 -15.02 -7.05
C ALA A 69 21.39 -14.38 -5.98
N PHE A 70 20.83 -13.59 -5.06
CA PHE A 70 21.52 -12.95 -3.94
C PHE A 70 20.90 -13.32 -2.58
N ASN A 71 20.21 -14.46 -2.49
CA ASN A 71 19.60 -14.87 -1.22
C ASN A 71 20.69 -15.05 -0.16
N GLY A 72 20.52 -14.40 1.00
CA GLY A 72 21.46 -14.48 2.12
C GLY A 72 22.67 -13.53 2.03
N CYS A 73 22.72 -12.59 1.08
CA CYS A 73 23.73 -11.53 1.06
C CYS A 73 23.43 -10.48 2.13
N ARG A 74 23.72 -10.81 3.39
CA ARG A 74 23.24 -10.10 4.57
C ARG A 74 23.80 -8.70 4.78
N GLN A 75 24.95 -8.37 4.16
CA GLN A 75 25.63 -7.08 4.31
C GLN A 75 25.36 -6.11 3.15
N LEU A 76 24.58 -6.50 2.14
CA LEU A 76 24.11 -5.56 1.12
C LEU A 76 23.23 -4.50 1.75
N THR A 77 23.50 -3.21 1.45
CA THR A 77 22.77 -2.07 2.03
C THR A 77 21.94 -1.32 1.01
N GLU A 78 22.34 -1.33 -0.26
CA GLU A 78 21.63 -0.61 -1.32
C GLU A 78 21.63 -1.43 -2.62
N LEU A 79 20.46 -1.44 -3.29
CA LEU A 79 20.30 -1.96 -4.65
C LEU A 79 19.88 -0.81 -5.57
N SER A 80 20.52 -0.68 -6.73
CA SER A 80 20.20 0.35 -7.72
C SER A 80 20.02 -0.25 -9.10
N PHE A 81 18.83 -0.08 -9.69
CA PHE A 81 18.47 -0.60 -11.00
C PHE A 81 18.20 0.55 -11.97
N ASP A 82 19.00 0.65 -13.03
CA ASP A 82 18.82 1.67 -14.07
C ASP A 82 17.87 1.24 -15.20
N GLY A 83 17.47 -0.03 -15.21
CA GLY A 83 16.61 -0.61 -16.22
C GLY A 83 15.36 -1.27 -15.65
N SER A 84 14.58 -1.88 -16.55
CA SER A 84 13.41 -2.69 -16.21
C SER A 84 13.82 -4.15 -15.98
N THR A 85 14.45 -4.40 -14.83
CA THR A 85 14.99 -5.71 -14.46
C THR A 85 13.93 -6.60 -13.83
N ARG A 86 13.63 -7.75 -14.42
CA ARG A 86 12.76 -8.79 -13.79
C ARG A 86 13.49 -9.40 -12.58
N ILE A 87 12.81 -9.47 -11.46
CA ILE A 87 13.34 -10.00 -10.20
C ILE A 87 12.61 -11.29 -9.86
N GLY A 88 13.36 -12.38 -9.78
CA GLY A 88 12.87 -13.73 -9.54
C GLY A 88 12.52 -14.02 -8.08
N ALA A 89 11.97 -15.22 -7.84
CA ALA A 89 11.59 -15.67 -6.49
C ALA A 89 12.82 -15.73 -5.57
N PHE A 90 12.69 -15.18 -4.34
CA PHE A 90 13.74 -15.15 -3.32
C PHE A 90 15.06 -14.48 -3.76
N ALA A 91 15.06 -13.70 -4.85
CA ALA A 91 16.29 -13.16 -5.45
C ALA A 91 17.15 -12.38 -4.45
N PHE A 92 16.53 -11.63 -3.54
CA PHE A 92 17.18 -10.86 -2.47
C PHE A 92 16.68 -11.28 -1.08
N ALA A 93 16.11 -12.48 -0.94
CA ALA A 93 15.65 -12.94 0.35
C ALA A 93 16.78 -12.95 1.38
N ASN A 94 16.46 -12.68 2.65
CA ASN A 94 17.41 -12.65 3.76
C ASN A 94 18.56 -11.63 3.61
N CYS A 95 18.50 -10.65 2.71
CA CYS A 95 19.41 -9.51 2.64
C CYS A 95 19.09 -8.51 3.76
N ARG A 96 19.29 -8.92 5.02
CA ARG A 96 18.86 -8.18 6.22
C ARG A 96 19.57 -6.84 6.43
N GLY A 97 20.68 -6.61 5.75
CA GLY A 97 21.42 -5.35 5.71
C GLY A 97 20.74 -4.26 4.88
N LEU A 98 19.79 -4.62 4.00
CA LEU A 98 19.21 -3.72 3.02
C LEU A 98 18.50 -2.53 3.70
N ARG A 99 18.77 -1.31 3.16
CA ARG A 99 18.23 -0.04 3.64
C ARG A 99 17.59 0.79 2.53
N GLU A 100 18.03 0.58 1.27
CA GLU A 100 17.49 1.33 0.14
C GLU A 100 17.45 0.48 -1.13
N VAL A 101 16.35 0.64 -1.90
CA VAL A 101 16.20 0.09 -3.25
C VAL A 101 15.82 1.23 -4.18
N ARG A 102 16.63 1.48 -5.22
CA ARG A 102 16.42 2.50 -6.24
C ARG A 102 16.01 1.90 -7.56
N LEU A 103 14.99 2.46 -8.19
CA LEU A 103 14.60 2.11 -9.56
C LEU A 103 14.37 3.38 -10.37
N SER A 104 14.89 3.41 -11.60
CA SER A 104 14.64 4.49 -12.56
C SER A 104 13.37 4.27 -13.40
N ALA A 105 12.88 3.02 -13.45
CA ALA A 105 11.75 2.61 -14.26
C ALA A 105 10.43 3.25 -13.79
N VAL A 106 9.68 3.85 -14.73
CA VAL A 106 8.35 4.42 -14.47
C VAL A 106 7.27 3.33 -14.39
N VAL A 107 7.41 2.30 -15.22
CA VAL A 107 6.57 1.10 -15.15
C VAL A 107 7.27 0.08 -14.23
N PRO A 108 6.59 -0.39 -13.18
CA PRO A 108 7.20 -1.35 -12.27
C PRO A 108 7.69 -2.60 -13.01
N PRO A 109 8.95 -2.98 -12.87
CA PRO A 109 9.42 -4.25 -13.41
C PRO A 109 8.73 -5.43 -12.73
N VAL A 110 8.62 -6.56 -13.42
CA VAL A 110 8.09 -7.79 -12.85
C VAL A 110 8.94 -8.22 -11.66
N CYS A 111 8.33 -8.37 -10.50
CA CYS A 111 8.98 -8.78 -9.26
C CYS A 111 8.16 -9.88 -8.58
N ALA A 112 8.79 -10.97 -8.20
CA ALA A 112 8.13 -12.01 -7.45
C ALA A 112 7.71 -11.50 -6.05
N ASP A 113 6.54 -11.91 -5.55
CA ASP A 113 6.02 -11.47 -4.25
C ASP A 113 6.96 -11.79 -3.07
N ASN A 114 7.73 -12.87 -3.18
CA ASN A 114 8.70 -13.35 -2.20
C ASN A 114 10.16 -12.98 -2.52
N ALA A 115 10.39 -12.08 -3.49
CA ALA A 115 11.75 -11.70 -3.90
C ALA A 115 12.61 -11.14 -2.76
N PHE A 116 11.98 -10.49 -1.77
CA PHE A 116 12.62 -9.84 -0.63
C PHE A 116 12.23 -10.49 0.72
N ASP A 117 11.93 -11.78 0.71
CA ASP A 117 11.49 -12.51 1.90
C ASP A 117 12.54 -12.46 3.03
N GLY A 118 12.08 -12.45 4.28
CA GLY A 118 12.96 -12.39 5.46
C GLY A 118 13.62 -11.03 5.72
N ILE A 119 13.13 -9.95 5.04
CA ILE A 119 13.55 -8.57 5.25
C ILE A 119 12.37 -7.76 5.83
N ASP A 120 12.64 -6.93 6.81
CA ASP A 120 11.68 -5.92 7.28
C ASP A 120 11.62 -4.74 6.29
N LEU A 121 10.79 -4.86 5.26
CA LEU A 121 10.65 -3.87 4.19
C LEU A 121 10.11 -2.52 4.67
N SER A 122 9.53 -2.44 5.86
CA SER A 122 9.09 -1.17 6.45
C SER A 122 10.27 -0.23 6.78
N ARG A 123 11.48 -0.79 6.89
CA ARG A 123 12.73 -0.07 7.14
C ARG A 123 13.55 0.17 5.89
N VAL A 124 13.10 -0.35 4.75
CA VAL A 124 13.81 -0.21 3.47
C VAL A 124 13.18 0.91 2.67
N LYS A 125 13.95 1.94 2.36
CA LYS A 125 13.50 3.06 1.53
C LYS A 125 13.41 2.64 0.08
N LEU A 126 12.22 2.72 -0.52
CA LEU A 126 12.02 2.56 -1.96
C LEU A 126 12.08 3.92 -2.66
N VAL A 127 13.08 4.10 -3.52
CA VAL A 127 13.28 5.32 -4.33
C VAL A 127 12.87 5.04 -5.77
N ILE A 128 11.79 5.66 -6.19
CA ILE A 128 11.17 5.49 -7.51
C ILE A 128 10.75 6.85 -8.07
N PRO A 129 10.53 6.99 -9.38
CA PRO A 129 10.00 8.21 -9.95
C PRO A 129 8.65 8.59 -9.31
N ALA A 130 8.47 9.87 -8.95
CA ALA A 130 7.29 10.33 -8.21
C ALA A 130 5.97 9.97 -8.92
N LYS A 131 5.93 10.08 -10.27
CA LYS A 131 4.77 9.73 -11.09
C LYS A 131 4.46 8.22 -11.13
N ALA A 132 5.41 7.36 -10.74
CA ALA A 132 5.25 5.91 -10.74
C ALA A 132 4.70 5.34 -9.41
N LYS A 133 4.58 6.15 -8.36
CA LYS A 133 4.24 5.70 -7.00
C LYS A 133 2.96 4.85 -6.96
N LYS A 134 1.90 5.25 -7.68
CA LYS A 134 0.63 4.50 -7.76
C LYS A 134 0.82 3.12 -8.43
N ALA A 135 1.61 3.05 -9.49
CA ALA A 135 1.87 1.80 -10.20
C ALA A 135 2.64 0.80 -9.32
N TYR A 136 3.68 1.27 -8.62
CA TYR A 136 4.48 0.41 -7.72
C TYR A 136 3.68 -0.10 -6.51
N ARG A 137 2.75 0.69 -5.98
CA ARG A 137 1.86 0.26 -4.88
C ARG A 137 0.97 -0.92 -5.27
N ASN A 138 0.60 -1.02 -6.54
CA ASN A 138 -0.28 -2.07 -7.04
C ASN A 138 0.48 -3.25 -7.66
N ALA A 139 1.79 -3.11 -7.88
CA ALA A 139 2.58 -4.14 -8.53
C ALA A 139 3.01 -5.25 -7.54
N PRO A 140 2.85 -6.54 -7.92
CA PRO A 140 3.36 -7.66 -7.13
C PRO A 140 4.83 -7.48 -6.73
N GLY A 141 5.21 -7.93 -5.55
CA GLY A 141 6.55 -7.79 -4.98
C GLY A 141 6.85 -6.36 -4.49
N TRP A 142 6.61 -5.33 -5.33
CA TRP A 142 6.88 -3.93 -4.98
C TRP A 142 5.93 -3.36 -3.95
N ARG A 143 4.66 -3.77 -3.94
CA ARG A 143 3.67 -3.35 -2.95
C ARG A 143 4.12 -3.60 -1.51
N ASN A 144 4.97 -4.60 -1.28
CA ASN A 144 5.46 -4.97 0.05
C ASN A 144 6.40 -3.92 0.68
N PHE A 145 6.99 -3.01 -0.14
CA PHE A 145 7.81 -1.88 0.34
C PHE A 145 6.99 -0.72 0.88
N PHE A 146 5.73 -0.63 0.47
CA PHE A 146 4.84 0.36 1.05
C PHE A 146 4.35 -0.23 2.36
N SER A 147 4.82 0.31 3.48
CA SER A 147 4.37 -0.14 4.79
C SER A 147 2.84 -0.14 4.78
N ARG A 148 2.23 -1.08 5.50
CA ARG A 148 0.78 -1.05 5.72
C ARG A 148 0.33 0.36 6.07
N HIS A 149 1.10 1.11 6.87
CA HIS A 149 0.86 2.51 7.20
C HIS A 149 0.84 3.46 5.98
N GLU A 150 1.63 3.25 4.95
CA GLU A 150 1.59 4.09 3.73
C GLU A 150 0.53 3.63 2.73
N MET A 151 0.21 2.35 2.69
CA MET A 151 -0.94 1.83 1.92
C MET A 151 -2.27 2.10 2.62
N GLU A 152 -2.25 2.15 3.95
CA GLU A 152 -3.38 2.31 4.85
C GLU A 152 -3.92 3.74 4.94
N ASN A 153 -3.23 4.72 4.38
CA ASN A 153 -3.52 6.12 4.68
C ASN A 153 -4.45 6.85 3.71
N VAL A 154 -4.86 6.23 2.60
CA VAL A 154 -5.93 6.79 1.74
C VAL A 154 -6.84 5.65 1.33
N CYS A 155 -8.03 5.64 1.91
CA CYS A 155 -9.15 4.83 1.46
C CYS A 155 -9.34 5.03 -0.06
N ASP A 156 -9.45 3.94 -0.83
CA ASP A 156 -9.87 3.99 -2.24
C ASP A 156 -11.37 3.67 -2.33
N PRO A 157 -12.25 4.67 -2.31
CA PRO A 157 -13.69 4.46 -2.24
C PRO A 157 -14.24 3.70 -3.44
N GLU A 158 -13.58 3.79 -4.60
CA GLU A 158 -14.04 3.14 -5.83
C GLU A 158 -13.96 1.61 -5.75
N ASN A 159 -13.01 1.09 -4.95
CA ASN A 159 -12.79 -0.36 -4.80
C ASN A 159 -13.34 -0.94 -3.49
N LEU A 160 -13.74 -0.10 -2.55
CA LEU A 160 -14.15 -0.53 -1.21
C LEU A 160 -15.65 -0.63 -1.03
N LEU A 161 -16.43 0.20 -1.74
CA LEU A 161 -17.87 0.27 -1.53
C LEU A 161 -18.62 -0.83 -2.27
N VAL A 162 -19.30 -1.67 -1.51
CA VAL A 162 -20.15 -2.75 -2.03
C VAL A 162 -21.51 -2.73 -1.30
N PRO A 163 -22.61 -2.57 -2.02
CA PRO A 163 -22.72 -2.25 -3.46
C PRO A 163 -22.16 -0.87 -3.81
N ARG A 164 -21.81 -0.67 -5.08
CA ARG A 164 -21.37 0.67 -5.54
C ARG A 164 -22.50 1.67 -5.42
N PRO A 165 -22.26 2.87 -4.86
CA PRO A 165 -23.27 3.91 -4.76
C PRO A 165 -23.67 4.41 -6.16
N LEU A 166 -24.84 5.02 -6.26
CA LEU A 166 -25.35 5.58 -7.51
C LEU A 166 -24.39 6.63 -8.09
N LYS A 167 -23.86 7.49 -7.25
CA LYS A 167 -22.88 8.50 -7.62
C LYS A 167 -21.78 8.61 -6.59
N LEU A 168 -20.52 8.56 -7.03
CA LEU A 168 -19.34 8.75 -6.20
C LEU A 168 -18.41 9.76 -6.87
N GLU A 169 -18.13 10.87 -6.21
CA GLU A 169 -17.17 11.89 -6.63
C GLU A 169 -16.04 11.97 -5.62
N VAL A 170 -14.80 11.76 -6.05
CA VAL A 170 -13.61 11.86 -5.19
C VAL A 170 -12.80 13.09 -5.57
N TYR A 171 -12.58 14.00 -4.63
CA TYR A 171 -11.89 15.26 -4.85
C TYR A 171 -10.38 15.10 -4.61
N LYS A 172 -9.63 14.73 -5.66
CA LYS A 172 -8.19 14.39 -5.58
C LYS A 172 -7.28 15.52 -5.10
N ASN A 173 -7.72 16.78 -5.25
CA ASN A 173 -6.93 17.97 -4.88
C ASN A 173 -7.27 18.52 -3.48
N SER A 174 -8.19 17.88 -2.77
CA SER A 174 -8.61 18.28 -1.42
C SER A 174 -7.88 17.48 -0.36
N LEU A 175 -7.68 18.10 0.81
CA LEU A 175 -7.05 17.42 1.93
C LEU A 175 -7.96 16.29 2.46
N PRO A 176 -7.41 15.09 2.68
CA PRO A 176 -8.18 13.98 3.24
C PRO A 176 -8.46 14.22 4.74
N LEU A 177 -9.63 13.78 5.19
CA LEU A 177 -9.99 13.76 6.60
C LEU A 177 -9.17 12.68 7.32
N LYS A 178 -8.44 13.07 8.35
CA LYS A 178 -7.80 12.10 9.25
C LYS A 178 -8.82 11.62 10.26
N TRP A 179 -9.19 10.35 10.20
CA TRP A 179 -10.21 9.77 11.07
C TRP A 179 -9.94 10.00 12.57
N LYS A 180 -8.69 9.92 12.99
CA LYS A 180 -8.26 10.16 14.37
C LYS A 180 -8.51 11.60 14.87
N ASP A 181 -8.73 12.54 13.97
CA ASP A 181 -8.95 13.95 14.32
C ASP A 181 -10.45 14.27 14.51
N VAL A 182 -11.36 13.33 14.15
CA VAL A 182 -12.80 13.46 14.39
C VAL A 182 -13.06 13.47 15.90
N VAL A 183 -13.81 14.47 16.37
CA VAL A 183 -13.97 14.75 17.81
C VAL A 183 -15.35 14.40 18.35
N GLY A 184 -16.33 14.10 17.50
CA GLY A 184 -17.67 13.75 17.96
C GLY A 184 -18.70 13.56 16.87
N VAL A 185 -19.92 13.28 17.33
CA VAL A 185 -21.11 13.13 16.48
C VAL A 185 -22.17 14.14 16.93
N GLU A 186 -22.68 14.91 15.99
CA GLU A 186 -23.86 15.76 16.14
C GLU A 186 -25.03 15.14 15.40
N ALA A 187 -26.17 15.02 16.06
CA ALA A 187 -27.40 14.55 15.46
C ALA A 187 -28.62 15.16 16.19
N PRO A 188 -29.72 15.39 15.47
CA PRO A 188 -31.00 15.75 16.12
C PRO A 188 -31.52 14.57 16.95
N GLN A 189 -32.43 14.85 17.87
CA GLN A 189 -32.98 13.85 18.80
C GLN A 189 -33.65 12.67 18.07
N GLU A 190 -34.25 12.93 16.93
CA GLU A 190 -34.91 11.94 16.08
C GLU A 190 -33.93 10.87 15.50
N LEU A 191 -32.63 11.16 15.50
CA LEU A 191 -31.54 10.27 15.03
C LEU A 191 -30.66 9.77 16.20
N SER A 192 -31.24 9.58 17.37
CA SER A 192 -30.48 9.15 18.57
C SER A 192 -29.87 7.76 18.42
N ASN A 193 -30.53 6.83 17.74
CA ASN A 193 -30.04 5.49 17.47
C ASN A 193 -28.89 5.53 16.45
N GLU A 194 -29.02 6.28 15.38
CA GLU A 194 -27.99 6.48 14.34
C GLU A 194 -26.78 7.21 14.92
N LYS A 195 -26.99 8.13 15.88
CA LYS A 195 -25.93 8.77 16.64
C LYS A 195 -25.12 7.74 17.43
N MET A 196 -25.79 6.85 18.18
CA MET A 196 -25.10 5.78 18.92
C MET A 196 -24.32 4.85 17.99
N GLN A 197 -24.88 4.52 16.82
CA GLN A 197 -24.19 3.73 15.80
C GLN A 197 -22.93 4.45 15.27
N ALA A 198 -23.05 5.74 14.97
CA ALA A 198 -21.90 6.54 14.52
C ALA A 198 -20.81 6.64 15.61
N GLU A 199 -21.21 6.82 16.88
CA GLU A 199 -20.29 6.82 18.03
C GLU A 199 -19.62 5.45 18.22
N ARG A 200 -20.32 4.33 17.94
CA ARG A 200 -19.75 2.99 17.94
C ARG A 200 -18.70 2.84 16.86
N ILE A 201 -19.00 3.22 15.61
CA ILE A 201 -18.04 3.21 14.48
C ILE A 201 -16.79 4.03 14.83
N LEU A 202 -16.97 5.17 15.49
CA LEU A 202 -15.89 6.01 15.99
C LEU A 202 -15.08 5.32 17.10
N GLY A 203 -15.76 4.72 18.10
CA GLY A 203 -15.14 4.19 19.32
C GLY A 203 -14.41 2.87 19.15
N GLU A 204 -14.93 1.95 18.34
CA GLU A 204 -14.34 0.63 18.12
C GLU A 204 -13.05 0.69 17.28
N ARG A 205 -12.89 1.74 16.48
CA ARG A 205 -11.85 1.78 15.42
C ARG A 205 -10.88 2.95 15.52
N THR A 206 -11.07 3.87 16.47
CA THR A 206 -10.15 4.99 16.68
C THR A 206 -9.92 5.22 18.16
N VAL A 207 -8.77 5.83 18.51
CA VAL A 207 -8.60 6.44 19.82
C VAL A 207 -9.38 7.77 19.79
N TYR A 208 -10.72 7.65 19.81
CA TYR A 208 -11.63 8.78 19.98
C TYR A 208 -11.38 9.43 21.34
N LYS A 209 -10.84 10.62 21.34
CA LYS A 209 -10.68 11.40 22.58
C LYS A 209 -11.97 12.16 22.84
N LYS A 210 -12.93 11.50 23.49
CA LYS A 210 -14.14 12.16 24.02
C LYS A 210 -13.71 13.38 24.85
N GLY A 211 -14.18 14.57 24.46
CA GLY A 211 -13.90 15.80 25.19
C GLY A 211 -13.01 16.83 24.48
N ARG A 212 -12.54 16.60 23.27
CA ARG A 212 -11.93 17.66 22.46
C ARG A 212 -13.00 18.65 22.02
N LYS A 213 -12.85 19.94 22.36
CA LYS A 213 -13.88 20.96 22.10
C LYS A 213 -13.88 21.49 20.65
N THR A 214 -12.83 21.23 19.87
CA THR A 214 -12.68 21.75 18.50
C THR A 214 -12.06 20.70 17.59
N GLY A 215 -12.64 20.46 16.42
CA GLY A 215 -12.14 19.53 15.41
C GLY A 215 -13.25 19.09 14.45
N PRO A 216 -12.90 18.24 13.45
CA PRO A 216 -13.87 17.64 12.54
C PRO A 216 -14.92 16.83 13.30
N MET A 217 -16.17 16.87 12.84
CA MET A 217 -17.30 16.15 13.43
C MET A 217 -18.04 15.34 12.39
N VAL A 218 -18.74 14.29 12.82
CA VAL A 218 -19.77 13.62 12.03
C VAL A 218 -21.10 14.29 12.34
N ARG A 219 -21.76 14.83 11.31
CA ARG A 219 -23.07 15.48 11.41
C ARG A 219 -24.10 14.65 10.69
N LEU A 220 -25.15 14.27 11.42
CA LEU A 220 -26.29 13.54 10.89
C LEU A 220 -27.48 14.47 10.79
N ALA A 221 -28.22 14.39 9.68
CA ALA A 221 -29.42 15.20 9.48
C ALA A 221 -30.46 14.45 8.64
N LEU A 222 -31.72 14.82 8.79
CA LEU A 222 -32.78 14.43 7.87
C LEU A 222 -32.92 15.47 6.75
N ASP A 223 -33.11 14.98 5.52
CA ASP A 223 -33.29 15.82 4.33
C ASP A 223 -34.47 15.29 3.50
N LYS A 224 -35.64 15.86 3.72
CA LYS A 224 -36.90 15.46 3.06
C LYS A 224 -36.93 15.81 1.56
N SER A 225 -35.97 16.56 1.03
CA SER A 225 -35.84 16.85 -0.39
C SER A 225 -35.33 15.69 -1.22
N LEU A 226 -34.74 14.67 -0.57
CA LEU A 226 -34.25 13.47 -1.24
C LEU A 226 -35.39 12.64 -1.82
N THR A 227 -35.14 11.94 -2.93
CA THR A 227 -36.16 11.38 -3.82
C THR A 227 -36.93 10.20 -3.26
N ASN A 228 -36.25 9.37 -2.43
CA ASN A 228 -36.91 8.18 -1.86
C ASN A 228 -36.49 7.95 -0.38
N ASP A 229 -37.26 7.13 0.33
CA ASP A 229 -37.13 6.96 1.78
C ASP A 229 -35.81 6.37 2.23
N GLU A 230 -35.07 5.71 1.35
CA GLU A 230 -33.75 5.15 1.62
C GLU A 230 -32.61 5.97 1.00
N ALA A 231 -32.94 7.09 0.29
CA ALA A 231 -31.94 7.94 -0.32
C ALA A 231 -31.11 8.68 0.71
N TYR A 232 -29.79 8.73 0.48
CA TYR A 232 -28.88 9.46 1.34
C TYR A 232 -27.77 10.16 0.56
N THR A 233 -27.16 11.15 1.21
CA THR A 233 -25.90 11.77 0.80
C THR A 233 -24.87 11.63 1.91
N LEU A 234 -23.61 11.36 1.53
CA LEU A 234 -22.48 11.32 2.44
C LEU A 234 -21.36 12.19 1.86
N GLN A 235 -21.01 13.24 2.57
CA GLN A 235 -19.98 14.17 2.18
C GLN A 235 -18.82 14.14 3.19
N VAL A 236 -17.61 14.00 2.71
CA VAL A 236 -16.37 14.04 3.51
C VAL A 236 -15.50 15.19 3.04
N ASN A 237 -15.01 15.98 3.96
CA ASN A 237 -13.98 17.01 3.73
C ASN A 237 -13.08 17.15 4.97
N ASP A 238 -12.09 18.01 4.92
CA ASP A 238 -11.15 18.26 6.03
C ASP A 238 -11.80 18.80 7.32
N LYS A 239 -13.02 19.35 7.22
CA LYS A 239 -13.82 19.89 8.36
C LYS A 239 -14.73 18.86 9.01
N GLY A 240 -14.89 17.66 8.39
CA GLY A 240 -15.70 16.58 8.93
C GLY A 240 -16.50 15.80 7.90
N ILE A 241 -17.52 15.12 8.41
CA ILE A 241 -18.42 14.27 7.64
C ILE A 241 -19.85 14.77 7.83
N THR A 242 -20.56 14.94 6.74
CA THR A 242 -21.99 15.27 6.77
C THR A 242 -22.76 14.15 6.11
N ILE A 243 -23.70 13.57 6.84
CA ILE A 243 -24.62 12.54 6.37
C ILE A 243 -26.03 13.11 6.43
N LYS A 244 -26.74 13.03 5.30
CA LYS A 244 -28.13 13.38 5.21
C LYS A 244 -28.91 12.22 4.61
N GLY A 245 -29.98 11.80 5.25
CA GLY A 245 -30.91 10.78 4.74
C GLY A 245 -32.31 11.29 4.73
N ARG A 246 -33.17 10.79 3.84
CA ARG A 246 -34.60 11.13 3.85
C ARG A 246 -35.28 10.62 5.13
N THR A 247 -34.87 9.45 5.61
CA THR A 247 -35.34 8.80 6.83
C THR A 247 -34.16 8.39 7.72
N ALA A 248 -34.45 7.95 8.94
CA ALA A 248 -33.47 7.37 9.86
C ALA A 248 -32.80 6.13 9.23
N THR A 249 -33.57 5.28 8.53
CA THR A 249 -33.04 4.11 7.79
C THR A 249 -32.04 4.51 6.74
N ALA A 250 -32.30 5.59 5.98
CA ALA A 250 -31.35 6.11 4.99
C ALA A 250 -30.04 6.60 5.64
N VAL A 251 -30.13 7.27 6.80
CA VAL A 251 -28.95 7.68 7.57
C VAL A 251 -28.18 6.44 8.05
N PHE A 252 -28.86 5.38 8.49
CA PHE A 252 -28.22 4.13 8.88
C PHE A 252 -27.44 3.50 7.70
N TYR A 253 -28.00 3.45 6.49
CA TYR A 253 -27.29 2.95 5.31
C TYR A 253 -26.06 3.78 4.97
N ALA A 254 -26.15 5.10 5.10
CA ALA A 254 -25.00 5.98 4.94
C ALA A 254 -23.90 5.71 5.98
N LEU A 255 -24.28 5.37 7.22
CA LEU A 255 -23.32 4.96 8.26
C LEU A 255 -22.64 3.64 7.92
N MET A 256 -23.35 2.66 7.33
CA MET A 256 -22.73 1.42 6.86
C MET A 256 -21.73 1.69 5.72
N THR A 257 -22.05 2.62 4.82
CA THR A 257 -21.12 3.08 3.79
C THR A 257 -19.88 3.75 4.41
N LEU A 258 -20.07 4.60 5.42
CA LEU A 258 -18.96 5.20 6.16
C LEU A 258 -18.12 4.14 6.86
N GLU A 259 -18.75 3.13 7.44
CA GLU A 259 -18.05 2.01 8.08
C GLU A 259 -17.18 1.27 7.08
N GLN A 260 -17.66 0.97 5.86
CA GLN A 260 -16.87 0.35 4.80
C GLN A 260 -15.64 1.21 4.44
N LEU A 261 -15.80 2.53 4.32
CA LEU A 261 -14.69 3.45 4.07
C LEU A 261 -13.62 3.41 5.18
N CYS A 262 -14.03 3.09 6.41
CA CYS A 262 -13.13 2.98 7.56
C CYS A 262 -12.46 1.61 7.67
N ILE A 263 -13.14 0.52 7.25
CA ILE A 263 -12.68 -0.88 7.38
C ILE A 263 -11.79 -1.30 6.22
N GLY A 264 -12.11 -0.84 5.04
CA GLY A 264 -11.79 -1.47 3.75
C GLY A 264 -10.32 -1.67 3.42
N ASN A 265 -9.37 -1.28 4.27
CA ASN A 265 -7.95 -1.52 4.05
C ASN A 265 -7.31 -2.51 5.04
N GLY A 266 -8.09 -3.25 5.81
CA GLY A 266 -7.58 -4.33 6.69
C GLY A 266 -6.66 -3.87 7.82
N VAL A 267 -6.72 -2.58 8.19
CA VAL A 267 -5.76 -1.94 9.08
C VAL A 267 -6.36 -1.59 10.41
N SER A 268 -5.52 -1.70 11.43
CA SER A 268 -5.86 -1.14 12.73
C SER A 268 -6.11 0.37 12.59
N SER A 269 -7.28 0.78 12.95
CA SER A 269 -7.99 2.03 12.72
C SER A 269 -7.30 3.36 13.13
N ARG A 270 -6.04 3.35 13.55
CA ARG A 270 -5.39 4.55 14.13
C ARG A 270 -4.95 5.61 13.13
N SER A 271 -4.90 5.29 11.84
CA SER A 271 -4.33 6.20 10.83
C SER A 271 -5.11 6.31 9.52
N VAL A 272 -6.38 5.88 9.49
CA VAL A 272 -7.22 5.98 8.29
C VAL A 272 -7.38 7.44 7.88
N LYS A 273 -7.13 7.72 6.61
CA LYS A 273 -7.45 8.99 5.96
C LYS A 273 -8.53 8.73 4.92
N ILE A 274 -9.67 9.37 5.10
CA ILE A 274 -10.77 9.30 4.13
C ILE A 274 -10.57 10.46 3.15
N PRO A 275 -10.50 10.20 1.83
CA PRO A 275 -10.39 11.28 0.86
C PRO A 275 -11.61 12.19 0.93
N ALA A 276 -11.46 13.43 0.53
CA ALA A 276 -12.61 14.29 0.34
C ALA A 276 -13.47 13.70 -0.79
N LEU A 277 -14.75 13.47 -0.51
CA LEU A 277 -15.66 12.81 -1.43
C LEU A 277 -17.12 13.24 -1.22
N ASN A 278 -17.92 12.99 -2.22
CA ASN A 278 -19.37 13.12 -2.15
C ASN A 278 -20.01 11.84 -2.71
N ILE A 279 -20.88 11.23 -1.93
CA ILE A 279 -21.68 10.06 -2.30
C ILE A 279 -23.13 10.48 -2.32
N VAL A 280 -23.83 10.11 -3.39
CA VAL A 280 -25.29 10.14 -3.48
C VAL A 280 -25.72 8.72 -3.79
N ASP A 281 -26.56 8.15 -2.96
CA ASP A 281 -27.05 6.79 -3.16
C ASP A 281 -28.55 6.69 -2.83
N GLU A 282 -29.20 5.78 -3.54
CA GLU A 282 -30.58 5.39 -3.33
C GLU A 282 -30.76 3.93 -3.77
N PRO A 283 -31.72 3.19 -3.22
CA PRO A 283 -31.91 1.80 -3.58
C PRO A 283 -32.33 1.67 -5.05
N ARG A 284 -31.66 0.76 -5.75
CA ARG A 284 -31.98 0.42 -7.16
C ARG A 284 -33.13 -0.58 -7.27
N THR A 285 -33.47 -1.24 -6.16
CA THR A 285 -34.54 -2.24 -6.05
C THR A 285 -35.31 -2.04 -4.76
N ALA A 286 -36.62 -2.26 -4.79
CA ALA A 286 -37.48 -2.12 -3.62
C ALA A 286 -37.26 -3.20 -2.53
N ILE A 287 -36.54 -4.28 -2.84
CA ILE A 287 -36.26 -5.39 -1.93
C ILE A 287 -34.72 -5.56 -1.84
N ARG A 288 -34.19 -5.40 -0.64
CA ARG A 288 -32.81 -5.76 -0.27
C ARG A 288 -32.85 -7.00 0.61
N GLU A 289 -33.00 -8.17 0.01
CA GLU A 289 -32.82 -9.42 0.74
C GLU A 289 -31.33 -9.78 0.76
N LEU A 290 -30.79 -9.93 1.97
CA LEU A 290 -29.50 -10.57 2.18
C LEU A 290 -29.78 -12.07 2.07
N MET A 291 -29.45 -12.69 0.94
CA MET A 291 -29.31 -14.14 0.90
C MET A 291 -28.08 -14.51 1.74
N VAL A 292 -28.30 -14.92 2.97
CA VAL A 292 -27.32 -15.66 3.75
C VAL A 292 -27.53 -17.10 3.37
N ASP A 293 -26.63 -17.64 2.54
CA ASP A 293 -26.57 -19.09 2.33
C ASP A 293 -26.22 -19.75 3.67
N PRO A 294 -26.90 -20.87 4.03
CA PRO A 294 -26.74 -21.55 5.32
C PRO A 294 -25.37 -22.22 5.49
#